data_78db9722262790c65ef3cf70abddf52c
#
_entry.id   78db9722262790c65ef3cf70abddf52c
#
_cell.length_a   1.000
_cell.length_b   1.000
_cell.length_c   1.000
_cell.angle_alpha   90.00
_cell.angle_beta   90.00
_cell.angle_gamma   90.00
#
_symmetry.space_group_name_H-M   'P 1'
#
loop_
_entity.id
_entity.type
_entity.pdbx_description
1 polymer ?
#
loop_
_entity_poly.entity_id
_entity_poly.type
_entity_poly.pdbx_seq_one_letter_code
_entity_poly.pdbx_strand_id
1 'polypeptide(L)'
;MINFLKKMSEYSRERADLLPDRIPSEELDLPIFKIKFSNFDIIAEFKHTSPAEGKLAQSSQECGAQASEYARGGAAAISILTEPTRFNGKIEHLNEVASTIKEFSLPAMRKDFLVDTKQIIESRKYGASGLLLITNLLPPKMLRKMLDCVFEHSMFVLLESFDEDDIQKSLTLLKESRYQKKAHERQLLFGVNSRDLKTLKVNFHRFEEFAT
;
A
#
# COMPACT_ATOMS: atom_id res chain seq x y z
N MET A 1 22.29 -5.85 14.24
CA MET A 1 21.76 -5.05 13.11
C MET A 1 20.28 -4.82 13.35
N ILE A 2 19.82 -3.56 13.46
CA ILE A 2 18.40 -3.27 13.63
C ILE A 2 17.72 -3.71 12.33
N ASN A 3 16.71 -4.57 12.43
CA ASN A 3 15.95 -5.05 11.29
C ASN A 3 15.35 -3.84 10.53
N PHE A 4 15.51 -3.80 9.21
CA PHE A 4 15.03 -2.71 8.36
C PHE A 4 13.55 -2.37 8.63
N LEU A 5 12.68 -3.38 8.68
CA LEU A 5 11.26 -3.17 8.96
C LEU A 5 11.01 -2.55 10.34
N LYS A 6 11.74 -2.97 11.37
CA LYS A 6 11.62 -2.39 12.69
C LYS A 6 11.91 -0.89 12.67
N LYS A 7 12.99 -0.50 12.01
CA LYS A 7 13.35 0.91 11.86
C LYS A 7 12.31 1.71 11.08
N MET A 8 11.76 1.12 10.00
CA MET A 8 10.68 1.77 9.23
C MET A 8 9.40 1.91 10.06
N SER A 9 9.08 0.91 10.90
CA SER A 9 7.93 1.01 11.80
C SER A 9 8.09 2.09 12.88
N GLU A 10 9.29 2.28 13.40
CA GLU A 10 9.61 3.35 14.36
C GLU A 10 9.40 4.72 13.72
N TYR A 11 9.99 4.98 12.55
CA TYR A 11 9.77 6.23 11.80
C TYR A 11 8.30 6.46 11.43
N SER A 12 7.60 5.39 11.08
CA SER A 12 6.19 5.48 10.78
C SER A 12 5.34 5.80 12.01
N ARG A 13 5.71 5.27 13.18
CA ARG A 13 5.06 5.60 14.45
C ARG A 13 5.23 7.07 14.78
N GLU A 14 6.44 7.59 14.69
CA GLU A 14 6.73 9.01 14.91
C GLU A 14 5.86 9.90 14.00
N ARG A 15 5.71 9.54 12.73
CA ARG A 15 4.81 10.27 11.81
C ARG A 15 3.34 10.17 12.21
N ALA A 16 2.89 8.99 12.64
CA ALA A 16 1.51 8.78 13.07
C ALA A 16 1.16 9.57 14.32
N ASP A 17 2.10 9.74 15.24
CA ASP A 17 1.92 10.51 16.48
C ASP A 17 1.72 12.02 16.22
N LEU A 18 2.18 12.51 15.07
CA LEU A 18 1.97 13.91 14.65
C LEU A 18 0.60 14.13 13.98
N LEU A 19 -0.11 13.05 13.62
CA LEU A 19 -1.41 13.17 12.97
C LEU A 19 -2.51 13.47 13.97
N PRO A 20 -3.53 14.24 13.58
CA PRO A 20 -4.68 14.52 14.44
C PRO A 20 -5.44 13.22 14.76
N ASP A 21 -6.08 13.18 15.94
CA ASP A 21 -6.89 12.02 16.34
C ASP A 21 -8.13 11.81 15.46
N ARG A 22 -8.60 12.88 14.83
CA ARG A 22 -9.77 12.86 13.93
C ARG A 22 -9.53 13.76 12.73
N ILE A 23 -9.98 13.30 11.58
CA ILE A 23 -10.12 14.10 10.36
C ILE A 23 -11.61 14.24 10.11
N PRO A 24 -12.12 15.47 9.86
CA PRO A 24 -13.53 15.70 9.55
C PRO A 24 -13.98 14.90 8.32
N SER A 25 -15.22 14.40 8.35
CA SER A 25 -15.77 13.57 7.24
C SER A 25 -15.84 14.31 5.91
N GLU A 26 -16.03 15.61 5.93
CA GLU A 26 -16.06 16.50 4.75
C GLU A 26 -14.68 16.60 4.06
N GLU A 27 -13.61 16.25 4.75
CA GLU A 27 -12.27 16.15 4.15
C GLU A 27 -11.99 14.76 3.52
N LEU A 28 -12.96 13.85 3.60
CA LEU A 28 -12.87 12.47 3.10
C LEU A 28 -13.77 12.22 1.87
N ASP A 29 -14.15 13.25 1.14
CA ASP A 29 -15.14 13.20 0.05
C ASP A 29 -14.54 12.84 -1.33
N LEU A 30 -13.22 12.75 -1.45
CA LEU A 30 -12.57 12.34 -2.70
C LEU A 30 -13.09 10.98 -3.17
N PRO A 31 -13.28 10.76 -4.48
CA PRO A 31 -13.84 9.52 -4.99
C PRO A 31 -12.94 8.32 -4.69
N ILE A 32 -13.56 7.18 -4.42
CA ILE A 32 -12.90 5.88 -4.31
C ILE A 32 -13.17 5.07 -5.56
N PHE A 33 -12.12 4.59 -6.19
CA PHE A 33 -12.21 3.71 -7.34
C PHE A 33 -11.93 2.27 -6.94
N LYS A 34 -12.82 1.35 -7.32
CA LYS A 34 -12.61 -0.09 -7.06
C LYS A 34 -11.53 -0.62 -8.01
N ILE A 35 -10.62 -1.41 -7.46
CA ILE A 35 -9.68 -2.14 -8.31
C ILE A 35 -10.43 -3.19 -9.15
N LYS A 36 -10.11 -3.26 -10.43
CA LYS A 36 -10.69 -4.22 -11.36
C LYS A 36 -9.58 -5.11 -11.90
N PHE A 37 -9.81 -6.40 -11.89
CA PHE A 37 -8.88 -7.37 -12.42
C PHE A 37 -9.51 -8.14 -13.59
N SER A 38 -8.69 -8.44 -14.59
CA SER A 38 -8.98 -9.35 -15.70
C SER A 38 -8.28 -10.70 -15.46
N ASN A 39 -7.38 -11.11 -16.35
CA ASN A 39 -6.63 -12.36 -16.22
C ASN A 39 -5.25 -12.13 -15.61
N PHE A 40 -4.53 -11.15 -16.14
CA PHE A 40 -3.22 -10.72 -15.65
C PHE A 40 -3.21 -9.19 -15.68
N ASP A 41 -2.93 -8.59 -14.54
CA ASP A 41 -3.02 -7.16 -14.35
C ASP A 41 -1.77 -6.63 -13.65
N ILE A 42 -1.44 -5.38 -13.89
CA ILE A 42 -0.27 -4.72 -13.33
C ILE A 42 -0.71 -3.61 -12.39
N ILE A 43 -0.20 -3.61 -11.17
CA ILE A 43 -0.18 -2.43 -10.30
C ILE A 43 1.15 -1.72 -10.58
N ALA A 44 1.09 -0.59 -11.26
CA ALA A 44 2.29 0.18 -11.58
C ALA A 44 2.73 1.00 -10.36
N GLU A 45 4.05 1.07 -10.11
CA GLU A 45 4.58 1.78 -8.95
C GLU A 45 5.30 3.06 -9.36
N PHE A 46 4.92 4.18 -8.73
CA PHE A 46 5.70 5.41 -8.75
C PHE A 46 6.55 5.53 -7.48
N LYS A 47 7.85 5.75 -7.65
CA LYS A 47 8.80 6.04 -6.56
C LYS A 47 9.87 7.04 -7.01
N HIS A 48 10.18 7.99 -6.15
CA HIS A 48 11.22 9.00 -6.42
C HIS A 48 12.63 8.44 -6.33
N THR A 49 12.88 7.63 -5.32
CA THR A 49 14.22 7.11 -5.00
C THR A 49 14.08 5.68 -4.50
N SER A 50 15.06 4.86 -4.82
CA SER A 50 15.20 3.51 -4.30
C SER A 50 16.54 3.38 -3.56
N PRO A 51 16.58 2.79 -2.35
CA PRO A 51 17.83 2.50 -1.67
C PRO A 51 18.80 1.63 -2.48
N ALA A 52 18.28 0.83 -3.42
CA ALA A 52 19.07 -0.06 -4.27
C ALA A 52 19.48 0.57 -5.61
N GLU A 53 18.68 1.50 -6.14
CA GLU A 53 18.80 2.02 -7.51
C GLU A 53 19.10 3.52 -7.57
N GLY A 54 19.08 4.20 -6.42
CA GLY A 54 19.30 5.64 -6.33
C GLY A 54 18.08 6.47 -6.79
N LYS A 55 18.35 7.66 -7.33
CA LYS A 55 17.32 8.59 -7.79
C LYS A 55 16.72 8.11 -9.13
N LEU A 56 15.40 7.93 -9.17
CA LEU A 56 14.66 7.40 -10.33
C LEU A 56 13.85 8.49 -11.05
N ALA A 57 13.26 9.43 -10.31
CA ALA A 57 12.53 10.57 -10.88
C ALA A 57 13.34 11.85 -10.72
N GLN A 58 13.34 12.71 -11.73
CA GLN A 58 14.15 13.94 -11.73
C GLN A 58 13.46 15.09 -11.00
N SER A 59 12.12 15.13 -11.02
CA SER A 59 11.33 16.16 -10.34
C SER A 59 9.99 15.64 -9.82
N SER A 60 9.36 16.39 -8.90
CA SER A 60 7.99 16.09 -8.42
C SER A 60 6.94 16.28 -9.51
N GLN A 61 7.17 17.15 -10.50
CA GLN A 61 6.27 17.37 -11.64
C GLN A 61 6.12 16.15 -12.57
N GLU A 62 7.01 15.16 -12.45
CA GLU A 62 6.94 13.91 -13.22
C GLU A 62 5.93 12.92 -12.66
N CYS A 63 5.47 13.10 -11.42
CA CYS A 63 4.60 12.15 -10.73
C CYS A 63 3.27 11.96 -11.45
N GLY A 64 2.56 13.06 -11.73
CA GLY A 64 1.29 13.02 -12.45
C GLY A 64 1.43 12.57 -13.91
N ALA A 65 2.46 13.06 -14.62
CA ALA A 65 2.71 12.67 -16.01
C ALA A 65 2.98 11.16 -16.13
N GLN A 66 3.85 10.62 -15.29
CA GLN A 66 4.15 9.19 -15.29
C GLN A 66 2.93 8.34 -14.88
N ALA A 67 2.12 8.82 -13.94
CA ALA A 67 0.88 8.14 -13.55
C ALA A 67 -0.12 8.08 -14.72
N SER A 68 -0.22 9.16 -15.54
CA SER A 68 -1.04 9.17 -16.75
C SER A 68 -0.55 8.15 -17.77
N GLU A 69 0.76 8.03 -17.97
CA GLU A 69 1.32 7.02 -18.89
C GLU A 69 1.04 5.59 -18.41
N TYR A 70 1.14 5.32 -17.11
CA TYR A 70 0.77 4.05 -16.55
C TYR A 70 -0.72 3.74 -16.73
N ALA A 71 -1.59 4.74 -16.54
CA ALA A 71 -3.02 4.59 -16.75
C ALA A 71 -3.35 4.28 -18.22
N ARG A 72 -2.73 5.01 -19.18
CA ARG A 72 -2.86 4.73 -20.62
C ARG A 72 -2.31 3.37 -21.01
N GLY A 73 -1.27 2.90 -20.31
CA GLY A 73 -0.69 1.57 -20.47
C GLY A 73 -1.54 0.42 -19.93
N GLY A 74 -2.69 0.72 -19.30
CA GLY A 74 -3.63 -0.29 -18.81
C GLY A 74 -3.31 -0.83 -17.41
N ALA A 75 -2.62 -0.06 -16.57
CA ALA A 75 -2.44 -0.42 -15.17
C ALA A 75 -3.81 -0.59 -14.47
N ALA A 76 -3.94 -1.60 -13.61
CA ALA A 76 -5.16 -1.84 -12.81
C ALA A 76 -5.25 -0.91 -11.59
N ALA A 77 -4.10 -0.44 -11.11
CA ALA A 77 -3.96 0.55 -10.05
C ALA A 77 -2.58 1.22 -10.15
N ILE A 78 -2.43 2.38 -9.53
CA ILE A 78 -1.12 3.01 -9.37
C ILE A 78 -0.75 3.03 -7.89
N SER A 79 0.41 2.47 -7.58
CA SER A 79 1.03 2.44 -6.27
C SER A 79 1.98 3.62 -6.10
N ILE A 80 1.82 4.38 -5.03
CA ILE A 80 2.62 5.58 -4.76
C ILE A 80 3.38 5.40 -3.46
N LEU A 81 4.70 5.43 -3.56
CA LEU A 81 5.58 5.32 -2.42
C LEU A 81 5.66 6.67 -1.69
N THR A 82 5.12 6.73 -0.46
CA THR A 82 5.01 7.96 0.34
C THR A 82 6.01 8.04 1.50
N GLU A 83 6.83 7.01 1.70
CA GLU A 83 7.81 6.96 2.78
C GLU A 83 8.94 7.99 2.53
N PRO A 84 9.17 8.95 3.47
CA PRO A 84 10.06 10.08 3.20
C PRO A 84 11.54 9.78 3.42
N THR A 85 11.89 8.93 4.41
CA THR A 85 13.26 8.83 4.90
C THR A 85 14.20 8.02 3.99
N ARG A 86 13.67 7.00 3.32
CA ARG A 86 14.41 6.09 2.46
C ARG A 86 14.07 6.18 0.98
N PHE A 87 12.86 6.63 0.70
CA PHE A 87 12.32 6.64 -0.66
C PHE A 87 12.03 8.05 -1.17
N ASN A 88 12.28 9.08 -0.35
CA ASN A 88 12.00 10.48 -0.66
C ASN A 88 10.54 10.70 -1.12
N GLY A 89 9.64 9.87 -0.59
CA GLY A 89 8.21 9.95 -0.86
C GLY A 89 7.56 11.08 -0.04
N LYS A 90 6.38 11.51 -0.49
CA LYS A 90 5.55 12.50 0.20
C LYS A 90 4.10 12.12 0.09
N ILE A 91 3.29 12.47 1.07
CA ILE A 91 1.85 12.23 1.02
C ILE A 91 1.18 13.05 -0.10
N GLU A 92 1.74 14.21 -0.45
CA GLU A 92 1.28 15.06 -1.54
C GLU A 92 1.39 14.38 -2.91
N HIS A 93 2.36 13.49 -3.12
CA HIS A 93 2.46 12.70 -4.35
C HIS A 93 1.24 11.79 -4.54
N LEU A 94 0.70 11.23 -3.43
CA LEU A 94 -0.52 10.45 -3.48
C LEU A 94 -1.71 11.30 -3.97
N ASN A 95 -1.85 12.51 -3.47
CA ASN A 95 -2.93 13.41 -3.87
C ASN A 95 -2.79 13.85 -5.34
N GLU A 96 -1.58 14.19 -5.77
CA GLU A 96 -1.29 14.54 -7.16
C GLU A 96 -1.66 13.40 -8.11
N VAL A 97 -1.19 12.18 -7.82
CA VAL A 97 -1.51 11.02 -8.66
C VAL A 97 -3.01 10.73 -8.64
N ALA A 98 -3.65 10.68 -7.47
CA ALA A 98 -5.08 10.41 -7.34
C ALA A 98 -5.92 11.41 -8.13
N SER A 99 -5.54 12.69 -8.10
CA SER A 99 -6.19 13.75 -8.87
C SER A 99 -6.00 13.58 -10.37
N THR A 100 -4.80 13.21 -10.80
CA THR A 100 -4.45 13.04 -12.21
C THR A 100 -5.16 11.82 -12.84
N ILE A 101 -5.16 10.67 -12.14
CA ILE A 101 -5.73 9.43 -12.69
C ILE A 101 -7.23 9.29 -12.48
N LYS A 102 -7.87 10.26 -11.84
CA LYS A 102 -9.32 10.31 -11.62
C LYS A 102 -10.13 10.18 -12.92
N GLU A 103 -9.66 10.83 -14.00
CA GLU A 103 -10.31 10.77 -15.32
C GLU A 103 -10.35 9.34 -15.90
N PHE A 104 -9.39 8.49 -15.53
CA PHE A 104 -9.35 7.08 -15.93
C PHE A 104 -10.19 6.17 -15.00
N SER A 105 -10.80 6.73 -13.96
CA SER A 105 -11.47 5.96 -12.89
C SER A 105 -10.56 4.88 -12.27
N LEU A 106 -9.26 5.18 -12.19
CA LEU A 106 -8.21 4.26 -11.75
C LEU A 106 -7.90 4.48 -10.26
N PRO A 107 -7.76 3.42 -9.46
CA PRO A 107 -7.45 3.56 -8.04
C PRO A 107 -5.98 3.92 -7.79
N ALA A 108 -5.75 4.92 -6.92
CA ALA A 108 -4.46 5.22 -6.32
C ALA A 108 -4.28 4.40 -5.04
N MET A 109 -3.11 3.80 -4.85
CA MET A 109 -2.76 2.99 -3.67
C MET A 109 -1.58 3.60 -2.94
N ARG A 110 -1.74 3.92 -1.64
CA ARG A 110 -0.61 4.34 -0.80
C ARG A 110 0.29 3.16 -0.49
N LYS A 111 1.57 3.30 -0.78
CA LYS A 111 2.61 2.35 -0.38
C LYS A 111 3.53 3.00 0.64
N ASP A 112 3.46 2.53 1.87
CA ASP A 112 4.24 3.02 3.00
C ASP A 112 4.29 1.93 4.09
N PHE A 113 5.02 2.15 5.19
CA PHE A 113 5.08 1.27 6.36
C PHE A 113 4.04 1.70 7.40
N LEU A 114 2.76 1.51 7.11
CA LEU A 114 1.66 1.99 7.94
C LEU A 114 1.51 1.15 9.22
N VAL A 115 1.38 1.82 10.37
CA VAL A 115 1.32 1.20 11.69
C VAL A 115 0.20 1.72 12.60
N ASP A 116 -0.56 2.70 12.13
CA ASP A 116 -1.66 3.31 12.88
C ASP A 116 -2.86 3.64 11.99
N THR A 117 -4.07 3.54 12.55
CA THR A 117 -5.32 3.85 11.84
C THR A 117 -5.42 5.31 11.40
N LYS A 118 -4.77 6.23 12.11
CA LYS A 118 -4.68 7.64 11.69
C LYS A 118 -4.08 7.79 10.29
N GLN A 119 -3.08 6.96 9.96
CA GLN A 119 -2.45 6.97 8.65
C GLN A 119 -3.37 6.40 7.55
N ILE A 120 -4.33 5.53 7.89
CA ILE A 120 -5.35 5.06 6.96
C ILE A 120 -6.31 6.20 6.62
N ILE A 121 -6.78 6.94 7.63
CA ILE A 121 -7.67 8.07 7.44
C ILE A 121 -6.96 9.20 6.67
N GLU A 122 -5.68 9.46 7.00
CA GLU A 122 -4.83 10.36 6.21
C GLU A 122 -4.75 9.91 4.74
N SER A 123 -4.51 8.63 4.48
CA SER A 123 -4.47 8.10 3.11
C SER A 123 -5.77 8.38 2.36
N ARG A 124 -6.91 8.19 3.03
CA ARG A 124 -8.24 8.47 2.49
C ARG A 124 -8.42 9.95 2.14
N LYS A 125 -8.01 10.85 3.03
CA LYS A 125 -8.03 12.30 2.80
C LYS A 125 -7.23 12.70 1.56
N TYR A 126 -6.09 12.06 1.33
CA TYR A 126 -5.22 12.34 0.17
C TYR A 126 -5.59 11.53 -1.09
N GLY A 127 -6.78 10.93 -1.13
CA GLY A 127 -7.35 10.32 -2.34
C GLY A 127 -6.98 8.86 -2.57
N ALA A 128 -6.40 8.17 -1.58
CA ALA A 128 -6.18 6.75 -1.71
C ALA A 128 -7.50 6.00 -1.88
N SER A 129 -7.55 5.11 -2.86
CA SER A 129 -8.59 4.09 -3.02
C SER A 129 -8.16 2.75 -2.43
N GLY A 130 -6.89 2.60 -2.11
CA GLY A 130 -6.32 1.44 -1.45
C GLY A 130 -4.98 1.76 -0.80
N LEU A 131 -4.45 0.80 -0.04
CA LEU A 131 -3.16 0.92 0.62
C LEU A 131 -2.47 -0.42 0.83
N LEU A 132 -1.17 -0.37 1.15
CA LEU A 132 -0.37 -1.52 1.54
C LEU A 132 -0.39 -1.67 3.06
N LEU A 133 -0.60 -2.90 3.53
CA LEU A 133 -0.25 -3.31 4.88
C LEU A 133 0.76 -4.45 4.82
N ILE A 134 1.72 -4.45 5.73
CA ILE A 134 2.75 -5.47 5.82
C ILE A 134 2.44 -6.38 7.01
N THR A 135 2.25 -7.67 6.76
CA THR A 135 1.80 -8.65 7.75
C THR A 135 2.72 -8.70 8.97
N ASN A 136 4.03 -8.72 8.75
CA ASN A 136 5.03 -8.83 9.83
C ASN A 136 5.26 -7.53 10.60
N LEU A 137 4.77 -6.41 10.09
CA LEU A 137 4.95 -5.11 10.74
C LEU A 137 3.99 -4.90 11.91
N LEU A 138 2.87 -5.61 11.91
CA LEU A 138 1.75 -5.38 12.80
C LEU A 138 1.46 -6.59 13.70
N PRO A 139 1.29 -6.37 15.02
CA PRO A 139 0.71 -7.41 15.89
C PRO A 139 -0.69 -7.82 15.39
N PRO A 140 -1.12 -9.09 15.58
CA PRO A 140 -2.39 -9.58 15.02
C PRO A 140 -3.62 -8.75 15.37
N LYS A 141 -3.69 -8.22 16.60
CA LYS A 141 -4.79 -7.33 17.04
C LYS A 141 -4.78 -6.00 16.28
N MET A 142 -3.60 -5.41 16.07
CA MET A 142 -3.46 -4.16 15.35
C MET A 142 -3.74 -4.35 13.87
N LEU A 143 -3.26 -5.45 13.27
CA LEU A 143 -3.55 -5.77 11.87
C LEU A 143 -5.06 -5.82 11.61
N ARG A 144 -5.83 -6.50 12.48
CA ARG A 144 -7.30 -6.52 12.38
C ARG A 144 -7.91 -5.13 12.49
N LYS A 145 -7.47 -4.33 13.48
CA LYS A 145 -7.94 -2.95 13.65
C LYS A 145 -7.68 -2.10 12.39
N MET A 146 -6.49 -2.26 11.80
CA MET A 146 -6.11 -1.56 10.57
C MET A 146 -6.98 -2.01 9.39
N LEU A 147 -7.16 -3.32 9.19
CA LEU A 147 -8.02 -3.88 8.13
C LEU A 147 -9.47 -3.39 8.27
N ASP A 148 -10.03 -3.46 9.47
CA ASP A 148 -11.40 -2.99 9.72
C ASP A 148 -11.54 -1.50 9.36
N CYS A 149 -10.59 -0.66 9.75
CA CYS A 149 -10.55 0.76 9.41
C CYS A 149 -10.48 1.00 7.88
N VAL A 150 -9.68 0.21 7.14
CA VAL A 150 -9.62 0.29 5.66
C VAL A 150 -10.99 0.02 5.05
N PHE A 151 -11.69 -1.02 5.53
CA PHE A 151 -12.99 -1.43 4.98
C PHE A 151 -14.12 -0.48 5.36
N GLU A 152 -14.09 0.11 6.56
CA GLU A 152 -15.00 1.18 6.97
C GLU A 152 -14.93 2.38 6.02
N HIS A 153 -13.76 2.66 5.47
CA HIS A 153 -13.55 3.73 4.50
C HIS A 153 -13.67 3.25 3.03
N SER A 154 -14.24 2.07 2.80
CA SER A 154 -14.49 1.50 1.46
C SER A 154 -13.24 1.32 0.58
N MET A 155 -12.05 1.40 1.15
CA MET A 155 -10.80 1.20 0.44
C MET A 155 -10.47 -0.29 0.29
N PHE A 156 -9.58 -0.63 -0.66
CA PHE A 156 -8.96 -1.95 -0.72
C PHE A 156 -7.62 -1.96 0.01
N VAL A 157 -7.16 -3.15 0.37
CA VAL A 157 -5.84 -3.35 0.95
C VAL A 157 -5.08 -4.46 0.22
N LEU A 158 -3.80 -4.22 -0.06
CA LEU A 158 -2.84 -5.24 -0.42
C LEU A 158 -2.06 -5.62 0.85
N LEU A 159 -2.33 -6.84 1.35
CA LEU A 159 -1.65 -7.39 2.52
C LEU A 159 -0.40 -8.14 2.05
N GLU A 160 0.77 -7.59 2.33
CA GLU A 160 2.06 -8.08 1.84
C GLU A 160 2.72 -9.00 2.85
N SER A 161 3.17 -10.15 2.37
CA SER A 161 3.90 -11.19 3.11
C SER A 161 5.30 -11.34 2.55
N PHE A 162 6.30 -11.53 3.43
CA PHE A 162 7.72 -11.69 3.05
C PHE A 162 8.24 -13.10 3.27
N ASP A 163 7.60 -13.89 4.09
CA ASP A 163 7.99 -15.26 4.39
C ASP A 163 6.76 -16.15 4.65
N GLU A 164 6.99 -17.42 4.88
CA GLU A 164 5.93 -18.40 5.12
C GLU A 164 5.13 -18.09 6.38
N ASP A 165 5.78 -17.64 7.45
CA ASP A 165 5.09 -17.26 8.69
C ASP A 165 4.11 -16.11 8.44
N ASP A 166 4.48 -15.15 7.61
CA ASP A 166 3.59 -14.05 7.20
C ASP A 166 2.41 -14.55 6.37
N ILE A 167 2.66 -15.50 5.46
CA ILE A 167 1.61 -16.12 4.65
C ILE A 167 0.64 -16.87 5.56
N GLN A 168 1.11 -17.66 6.52
CA GLN A 168 0.27 -18.38 7.46
C GLN A 168 -0.58 -17.42 8.33
N LYS A 169 -0.02 -16.31 8.79
CA LYS A 169 -0.77 -15.25 9.46
C LYS A 169 -1.87 -14.67 8.58
N SER A 170 -1.54 -14.38 7.32
CA SER A 170 -2.49 -13.86 6.33
C SER A 170 -3.62 -14.86 6.03
N LEU A 171 -3.30 -16.15 5.86
CA LEU A 171 -4.28 -17.21 5.67
C LEU A 171 -5.18 -17.41 6.89
N THR A 172 -4.64 -17.16 8.11
CA THR A 172 -5.43 -17.24 9.33
C THR A 172 -6.57 -16.21 9.35
N LEU A 173 -6.41 -15.04 8.69
CA LEU A 173 -7.48 -14.06 8.54
C LEU A 173 -8.65 -14.62 7.72
N LEU A 174 -8.39 -15.46 6.72
CA LEU A 174 -9.43 -16.06 5.89
C LEU A 174 -10.29 -17.11 6.63
N LYS A 175 -9.92 -17.51 7.85
CA LYS A 175 -10.79 -18.29 8.72
C LYS A 175 -11.95 -17.47 9.30
N GLU A 176 -11.84 -16.14 9.25
CA GLU A 176 -12.90 -15.23 9.68
C GLU A 176 -13.77 -14.84 8.46
N SER A 177 -15.06 -15.18 8.49
CA SER A 177 -15.99 -14.98 7.36
C SER A 177 -16.03 -13.54 6.85
N ARG A 178 -15.85 -12.55 7.74
CA ARG A 178 -15.79 -11.12 7.36
C ARG A 178 -14.63 -10.81 6.43
N TYR A 179 -13.44 -11.35 6.66
CA TYR A 179 -12.27 -11.13 5.79
C TYR A 179 -12.33 -12.00 4.54
N GLN A 180 -12.89 -13.21 4.64
CA GLN A 180 -13.18 -14.05 3.47
C GLN A 180 -14.10 -13.31 2.49
N LYS A 181 -15.17 -12.67 2.99
CA LYS A 181 -16.05 -11.84 2.17
C LYS A 181 -15.29 -10.69 1.50
N LYS A 182 -14.41 -9.98 2.24
CA LYS A 182 -13.61 -8.90 1.70
C LYS A 182 -12.61 -9.35 0.62
N ALA A 183 -12.08 -10.55 0.75
CA ALA A 183 -11.24 -11.16 -0.29
C ALA A 183 -12.06 -11.47 -1.56
N HIS A 184 -13.24 -12.05 -1.45
CA HIS A 184 -14.16 -12.27 -2.57
C HIS A 184 -14.59 -10.95 -3.25
N GLU A 185 -14.81 -9.90 -2.47
CA GLU A 185 -15.15 -8.56 -2.96
C GLU A 185 -13.94 -7.82 -3.57
N ARG A 186 -12.75 -8.43 -3.58
CA ARG A 186 -11.48 -7.84 -4.02
C ARG A 186 -11.08 -6.58 -3.25
N GLN A 187 -11.56 -6.45 -2.02
CA GLN A 187 -11.12 -5.42 -1.09
C GLN A 187 -9.93 -5.87 -0.23
N LEU A 188 -9.74 -7.18 -0.05
CA LEU A 188 -8.56 -7.76 0.59
C LEU A 188 -7.79 -8.57 -0.45
N LEU A 189 -6.61 -8.09 -0.79
CA LEU A 189 -5.68 -8.73 -1.72
C LEU A 189 -4.48 -9.25 -0.93
N PHE A 190 -3.93 -10.37 -1.35
CA PHE A 190 -2.73 -10.95 -0.76
C PHE A 190 -1.56 -10.82 -1.73
N GLY A 191 -0.43 -10.34 -1.22
CA GLY A 191 0.78 -10.16 -1.99
C GLY A 191 1.95 -10.91 -1.38
N VAL A 192 2.81 -11.46 -2.22
CA VAL A 192 4.10 -12.05 -1.82
C VAL A 192 5.20 -11.16 -2.37
N ASN A 193 6.11 -10.69 -1.49
CA ASN A 193 7.26 -9.92 -1.93
C ASN A 193 8.42 -10.84 -2.29
N SER A 194 8.92 -10.71 -3.51
CA SER A 194 10.10 -11.46 -3.97
C SER A 194 11.41 -11.06 -3.30
N ARG A 195 11.44 -9.95 -2.58
CA ARG A 195 12.64 -9.46 -1.90
C ARG A 195 12.79 -10.11 -0.53
N ASP A 196 13.95 -10.70 -0.29
CA ASP A 196 14.36 -11.13 1.05
C ASP A 196 14.78 -9.90 1.87
N LEU A 197 14.12 -9.68 3.02
CA LEU A 197 14.38 -8.52 3.87
C LEU A 197 15.70 -8.58 4.66
N LYS A 198 16.30 -9.77 4.77
CA LYS A 198 17.59 -9.95 5.47
C LYS A 198 18.76 -9.63 4.56
N THR A 199 18.66 -10.07 3.30
CA THR A 199 19.73 -9.93 2.30
C THR A 199 19.49 -8.78 1.32
N LEU A 200 18.24 -8.25 1.26
CA LEU A 200 17.73 -7.29 0.28
C LEU A 200 17.80 -7.77 -1.17
N LYS A 201 18.10 -9.05 -1.40
CA LYS A 201 18.14 -9.64 -2.74
C LYS A 201 16.75 -10.04 -3.19
N VAL A 202 16.52 -9.92 -4.49
CA VAL A 202 15.30 -10.41 -5.15
C VAL A 202 15.47 -11.88 -5.47
N ASN A 203 14.48 -12.71 -5.13
CA ASN A 203 14.41 -14.13 -5.46
C ASN A 203 13.02 -14.46 -6.01
N PHE A 204 12.91 -14.63 -7.32
CA PHE A 204 11.64 -14.97 -7.98
C PHE A 204 11.17 -16.40 -7.72
N HIS A 205 12.06 -17.33 -7.34
CA HIS A 205 11.68 -18.71 -7.00
C HIS A 205 10.79 -18.79 -5.75
N ARG A 206 10.74 -17.73 -4.93
CA ARG A 206 9.82 -17.67 -3.78
C ARG A 206 8.35 -17.81 -4.18
N PHE A 207 7.95 -17.38 -5.37
CA PHE A 207 6.59 -17.59 -5.85
C PHE A 207 6.29 -19.06 -6.11
N GLU A 208 7.26 -19.83 -6.57
CA GLU A 208 7.13 -21.28 -6.79
C GLU A 208 7.05 -22.01 -5.45
N GLU A 209 7.87 -21.61 -4.47
CA GLU A 209 7.88 -22.18 -3.12
C GLU A 209 6.55 -22.01 -2.38
N PHE A 210 5.85 -20.88 -2.62
CA PHE A 210 4.58 -20.57 -1.97
C PHE A 210 3.33 -20.98 -2.75
N ALA A 211 3.48 -21.45 -3.98
CA ALA A 211 2.38 -21.91 -4.82
C ALA A 211 1.99 -23.40 -4.62
N THR A 212 2.76 -24.13 -3.82
CA THR A 212 2.52 -25.54 -3.46
C THR A 212 1.86 -25.65 -2.08
#